data_48e57cb642f24dbe326d4ec663166574
#
_entry.id   48e57cb642f24dbe326d4ec663166574
#
_cell.length_a   1.000
_cell.length_b   1.000
_cell.length_c   1.000
_cell.angle_alpha   90.00
_cell.angle_beta   90.00
_cell.angle_gamma   90.00
#
_symmetry.space_group_name_H-M   'P 1'
#
loop_
_entity.id
_entity.type
_entity.pdbx_description
1 polymer ?
#
loop_
_entity_poly.entity_id
_entity_poly.type
_entity_poly.pdbx_seq_one_letter_code
_entity_poly.pdbx_strand_id
1 'polypeptide(L)'
;IFIKVGDFLEKIKKISMDILFEKIEENKEVFIRLRDKLRIRGDIKMAKIAVTGVTGHLGGIVSKLCKKNGIKVRNLARNKEKAEKMGFSDVFKSNYDKSEDTIKSLEGIDVLFMVSGSENPNRIQQHKDFIDAAKMAKVSHIIYLSFYNASKNSVFTLARDHFATEEYIKENDFKYTFLRDNFYADFFVNLCREYGEIKGPAGNGKVSVVVRSDVSEVVAKILENPEKWENQTLNMTGPEELTMNEIVKIASEHFGKEIKYINETVEEAYESRKIWKAEQWEYDSWVSTYTAIAKGEQSGISCDIEKVLGRRATSLSEYLKNL
;
A
#
# COMPACT_ATOMS: atom_id res chain seq x y z
N ILE A 1 -12.92 -29.29 -32.42
CA ILE A 1 -13.36 -28.02 -33.02
C ILE A 1 -12.28 -26.99 -32.67
N PHE A 2 -11.31 -26.78 -33.60
CA PHE A 2 -10.26 -25.79 -33.45
C PHE A 2 -10.78 -24.46 -34.00
N ILE A 3 -11.28 -23.58 -33.15
CA ILE A 3 -11.44 -22.18 -33.51
C ILE A 3 -10.03 -21.58 -33.52
N LYS A 4 -9.56 -21.09 -34.65
CA LYS A 4 -8.29 -20.40 -34.78
C LYS A 4 -8.35 -19.16 -33.87
N VAL A 5 -7.31 -18.99 -33.03
CA VAL A 5 -7.21 -17.86 -32.08
C VAL A 5 -7.38 -16.49 -32.77
N GLY A 6 -7.00 -16.39 -34.05
CA GLY A 6 -7.26 -15.22 -34.89
C GLY A 6 -8.75 -14.85 -35.09
N ASP A 7 -9.59 -15.85 -35.37
CA ASP A 7 -11.01 -15.62 -35.55
C ASP A 7 -11.75 -15.23 -34.26
N PHE A 8 -11.20 -15.67 -33.12
CA PHE A 8 -11.68 -15.31 -31.77
C PHE A 8 -11.32 -13.87 -31.42
N LEU A 9 -10.09 -13.44 -31.71
CA LEU A 9 -9.65 -12.06 -31.48
C LEU A 9 -10.35 -11.04 -32.39
N GLU A 10 -10.68 -11.40 -33.63
CA GLU A 10 -11.49 -10.54 -34.52
C GLU A 10 -12.92 -10.40 -34.03
N LYS A 11 -13.52 -11.47 -33.49
CA LYS A 11 -14.87 -11.40 -32.90
C LYS A 11 -14.92 -10.55 -31.64
N ILE A 12 -13.86 -10.56 -30.81
CA ILE A 12 -13.77 -9.72 -29.62
C ILE A 12 -13.73 -8.22 -29.97
N LYS A 13 -13.09 -7.83 -31.07
CA LYS A 13 -13.04 -6.43 -31.50
C LYS A 13 -14.43 -5.85 -31.92
N LYS A 14 -15.43 -6.69 -32.13
CA LYS A 14 -16.81 -6.30 -32.53
C LYS A 14 -17.82 -6.29 -31.39
N ILE A 15 -17.44 -6.68 -30.18
CA ILE A 15 -18.33 -6.74 -29.02
C ILE A 15 -18.20 -5.44 -28.23
N SER A 16 -19.31 -4.81 -27.84
CA SER A 16 -19.24 -3.64 -26.94
C SER A 16 -18.58 -4.00 -25.62
N MET A 17 -17.89 -3.06 -25.02
CA MET A 17 -17.13 -3.28 -23.77
C MET A 17 -17.99 -3.86 -22.65
N ASP A 18 -19.26 -3.48 -22.57
CA ASP A 18 -20.19 -3.97 -21.54
C ASP A 18 -20.50 -5.47 -21.70
N ILE A 19 -20.75 -5.92 -22.93
CA ILE A 19 -20.96 -7.34 -23.24
C ILE A 19 -19.66 -8.15 -23.05
N LEU A 20 -18.52 -7.51 -23.26
CA LEU A 20 -17.22 -8.14 -23.03
C LEU A 20 -16.98 -8.37 -21.53
N PHE A 21 -17.31 -7.39 -20.68
CA PHE A 21 -17.19 -7.53 -19.23
C PHE A 21 -18.12 -8.61 -18.68
N GLU A 22 -19.38 -8.68 -19.13
CA GLU A 22 -20.34 -9.69 -18.71
C GLU A 22 -19.86 -11.12 -19.09
N LYS A 23 -19.35 -11.29 -20.31
CA LYS A 23 -18.79 -12.59 -20.77
C LYS A 23 -17.45 -12.96 -20.14
N ILE A 24 -16.66 -12.00 -19.69
CA ILE A 24 -15.42 -12.26 -18.95
C ILE A 24 -15.72 -12.82 -17.56
N GLU A 25 -16.72 -12.29 -16.87
CA GLU A 25 -17.14 -12.82 -15.57
C GLU A 25 -17.71 -14.25 -15.69
N GLU A 26 -18.54 -14.52 -16.68
CA GLU A 26 -19.10 -15.86 -16.95
C GLU A 26 -18.04 -16.90 -17.33
N ASN A 27 -16.91 -16.49 -17.91
CA ASN A 27 -15.87 -17.38 -18.43
C ASN A 27 -14.50 -17.17 -17.78
N LYS A 28 -14.47 -16.69 -16.57
CA LYS A 28 -13.24 -16.34 -15.83
C LYS A 28 -12.17 -17.45 -15.83
N GLU A 29 -12.58 -18.71 -15.63
CA GLU A 29 -11.66 -19.86 -15.68
C GLU A 29 -11.09 -20.11 -17.09
N VAL A 30 -11.89 -19.91 -18.13
CA VAL A 30 -11.44 -20.09 -19.53
C VAL A 30 -10.42 -19.03 -19.90
N PHE A 31 -10.65 -17.77 -19.47
CA PHE A 31 -9.70 -16.67 -19.68
C PHE A 31 -8.40 -16.87 -18.91
N ILE A 32 -8.47 -17.34 -17.68
CA ILE A 32 -7.26 -17.68 -16.89
C ILE A 32 -6.45 -18.77 -17.60
N ARG A 33 -7.09 -19.85 -18.05
CA ARG A 33 -6.44 -20.94 -18.79
C ARG A 33 -5.89 -20.48 -20.14
N LEU A 34 -6.57 -19.58 -20.85
CA LEU A 34 -6.10 -19.03 -22.13
C LEU A 34 -4.90 -18.10 -21.91
N ARG A 35 -4.96 -17.22 -20.91
CA ARG A 35 -3.85 -16.36 -20.47
C ARG A 35 -2.64 -17.20 -20.12
N ASP A 36 -2.81 -18.28 -19.35
CA ASP A 36 -1.72 -19.15 -18.93
C ASP A 36 -1.13 -19.94 -20.11
N LYS A 37 -1.95 -20.35 -21.08
CA LYS A 37 -1.46 -20.95 -22.34
C LYS A 37 -0.67 -19.96 -23.20
N LEU A 38 -1.11 -18.70 -23.31
CA LEU A 38 -0.39 -17.65 -24.04
C LEU A 38 0.92 -17.28 -23.32
N ARG A 39 0.92 -17.31 -21.98
CA ARG A 39 2.13 -17.18 -21.15
C ARG A 39 3.16 -18.28 -21.42
N ILE A 40 2.72 -19.54 -21.49
CA ILE A 40 3.59 -20.70 -21.73
C ILE A 40 4.18 -20.67 -23.15
N ARG A 41 3.46 -20.09 -24.13
CA ARG A 41 3.92 -19.94 -25.52
C ARG A 41 4.85 -18.75 -25.74
N GLY A 42 5.07 -17.89 -24.74
CA GLY A 42 5.88 -16.67 -24.87
C GLY A 42 5.21 -15.55 -25.69
N ASP A 43 3.93 -15.71 -26.05
CA ASP A 43 3.17 -14.74 -26.84
C ASP A 43 2.83 -13.45 -26.06
N ILE A 44 2.94 -13.49 -24.71
CA ILE A 44 2.77 -12.34 -23.82
C ILE A 44 4.03 -12.22 -22.96
N LYS A 45 4.80 -11.15 -23.16
CA LYS A 45 5.93 -10.81 -22.29
C LYS A 45 5.38 -10.34 -20.95
N MET A 46 5.64 -11.11 -19.91
CA MET A 46 5.28 -10.71 -18.53
C MET A 46 6.25 -9.66 -18.02
N ALA A 47 5.72 -8.63 -17.40
CA ALA A 47 6.54 -7.67 -16.67
C ALA A 47 7.33 -8.38 -15.56
N LYS A 48 8.61 -8.06 -15.45
CA LYS A 48 9.45 -8.50 -14.33
C LYS A 48 9.23 -7.54 -13.18
N ILE A 49 8.80 -8.08 -12.05
CA ILE A 49 8.35 -7.31 -10.91
C ILE A 49 9.35 -7.41 -9.77
N ALA A 50 9.64 -6.30 -9.11
CA ALA A 50 10.34 -6.30 -7.82
C ALA A 50 9.45 -5.74 -6.71
N VAL A 51 9.62 -6.26 -5.50
CA VAL A 51 8.89 -5.85 -4.28
C VAL A 51 9.89 -5.48 -3.21
N THR A 52 9.80 -4.25 -2.69
CA THR A 52 10.62 -3.81 -1.56
C THR A 52 9.96 -4.14 -0.21
N GLY A 53 10.73 -4.02 0.87
CA GLY A 53 10.19 -4.13 2.23
C GLY A 53 9.65 -5.51 2.60
N VAL A 54 10.13 -6.58 1.95
CA VAL A 54 9.61 -7.95 2.14
C VAL A 54 9.83 -8.51 3.55
N THR A 55 10.74 -7.95 4.33
CA THR A 55 10.93 -8.30 5.75
C THR A 55 10.01 -7.53 6.69
N GLY A 56 9.24 -6.59 6.18
CA GLY A 56 8.21 -5.82 6.89
C GLY A 56 6.81 -6.43 6.72
N HIS A 57 5.85 -5.78 7.38
CA HIS A 57 4.46 -6.30 7.39
C HIS A 57 3.84 -6.32 5.99
N LEU A 58 3.75 -5.17 5.32
CA LEU A 58 3.01 -5.07 4.06
C LEU A 58 3.76 -5.72 2.89
N GLY A 59 5.02 -5.37 2.65
CA GLY A 59 5.81 -5.96 1.55
C GLY A 59 5.91 -7.48 1.65
N GLY A 60 6.01 -8.01 2.89
CA GLY A 60 6.03 -9.46 3.14
C GLY A 60 4.70 -10.14 2.80
N ILE A 61 3.56 -9.53 3.14
CA ILE A 61 2.22 -10.05 2.79
C ILE A 61 2.05 -10.02 1.27
N VAL A 62 2.38 -8.90 0.62
CA VAL A 62 2.29 -8.74 -0.83
C VAL A 62 3.11 -9.80 -1.56
N SER A 63 4.38 -10.01 -1.18
CA SER A 63 5.21 -11.04 -1.80
C SER A 63 4.63 -12.45 -1.66
N LYS A 64 4.07 -12.78 -0.47
CA LYS A 64 3.40 -14.08 -0.24
C LYS A 64 2.13 -14.23 -1.08
N LEU A 65 1.32 -13.18 -1.20
CA LEU A 65 0.13 -13.17 -2.05
C LEU A 65 0.50 -13.31 -3.54
N CYS A 66 1.53 -12.61 -4.01
CA CYS A 66 2.06 -12.79 -5.35
C CYS A 66 2.44 -14.24 -5.62
N LYS A 67 3.21 -14.87 -4.71
CA LYS A 67 3.56 -16.29 -4.82
C LYS A 67 2.33 -17.20 -4.87
N LYS A 68 1.34 -16.96 -4.01
CA LYS A 68 0.08 -17.72 -3.99
C LYS A 68 -0.68 -17.59 -5.31
N ASN A 69 -0.66 -16.40 -5.93
CA ASN A 69 -1.34 -16.11 -7.19
C ASN A 69 -0.49 -16.46 -8.43
N GLY A 70 0.67 -17.12 -8.26
CA GLY A 70 1.54 -17.51 -9.36
C GLY A 70 2.32 -16.35 -10.01
N ILE A 71 2.39 -15.20 -9.37
CA ILE A 71 3.14 -14.03 -9.82
C ILE A 71 4.58 -14.16 -9.30
N LYS A 72 5.54 -14.20 -10.23
CA LYS A 72 6.96 -14.21 -9.86
C LYS A 72 7.43 -12.81 -9.54
N VAL A 73 8.02 -12.62 -8.37
CA VAL A 73 8.56 -11.34 -7.94
C VAL A 73 10.00 -11.51 -7.43
N ARG A 74 10.83 -10.52 -7.72
CA ARG A 74 12.12 -10.33 -7.09
C ARG A 74 11.91 -9.66 -5.73
N ASN A 75 12.42 -10.25 -4.67
CA ASN A 75 12.27 -9.76 -3.31
C ASN A 75 13.47 -8.89 -2.94
N LEU A 76 13.21 -7.63 -2.57
CA LEU A 76 14.24 -6.67 -2.20
C LEU A 76 14.25 -6.46 -0.68
N ALA A 77 15.39 -6.65 -0.05
CA ALA A 77 15.56 -6.50 1.39
C ALA A 77 16.92 -5.92 1.76
N ARG A 78 16.97 -5.08 2.80
CA ARG A 78 18.23 -4.59 3.39
C ARG A 78 19.07 -5.75 3.95
N ASN A 79 18.41 -6.67 4.64
CA ASN A 79 19.03 -7.89 5.17
C ASN A 79 18.49 -9.10 4.38
N LYS A 80 19.28 -9.53 3.40
CA LYS A 80 18.98 -10.68 2.53
C LYS A 80 18.80 -11.96 3.33
N GLU A 81 19.70 -12.24 4.27
CA GLU A 81 19.68 -13.47 5.08
C GLU A 81 18.41 -13.55 5.94
N LYS A 82 17.97 -12.41 6.52
CA LYS A 82 16.71 -12.35 7.26
C LYS A 82 15.53 -12.69 6.34
N ALA A 83 15.49 -12.14 5.13
CA ALA A 83 14.41 -12.41 4.19
C ALA A 83 14.39 -13.89 3.77
N GLU A 84 15.55 -14.50 3.48
CA GLU A 84 15.68 -15.91 3.16
C GLU A 84 15.21 -16.81 4.31
N LYS A 85 15.60 -16.49 5.56
CA LYS A 85 15.11 -17.19 6.77
C LYS A 85 13.59 -17.07 6.96
N MET A 86 12.97 -16.01 6.48
CA MET A 86 11.50 -15.84 6.46
C MET A 86 10.81 -16.61 5.32
N GLY A 87 11.57 -17.38 4.50
CA GLY A 87 11.05 -18.23 3.42
C GLY A 87 10.83 -17.50 2.09
N PHE A 88 11.39 -16.31 1.92
CA PHE A 88 11.39 -15.63 0.61
C PHE A 88 12.48 -16.22 -0.29
N SER A 89 12.14 -16.41 -1.56
CA SER A 89 13.06 -16.82 -2.63
C SER A 89 13.37 -15.63 -3.55
N ASP A 90 14.38 -15.74 -4.40
CA ASP A 90 14.81 -14.68 -5.32
C ASP A 90 15.05 -13.36 -4.59
N VAL A 91 15.86 -13.41 -3.51
CA VAL A 91 16.12 -12.27 -2.64
C VAL A 91 17.39 -11.56 -3.06
N PHE A 92 17.30 -10.25 -3.26
CA PHE A 92 18.41 -9.36 -3.54
C PHE A 92 18.60 -8.36 -2.40
N LYS A 93 19.85 -8.09 -2.05
CA LYS A 93 20.18 -7.01 -1.14
C LYS A 93 19.90 -5.68 -1.85
N SER A 94 19.14 -4.83 -1.21
CA SER A 94 18.75 -3.52 -1.73
C SER A 94 18.46 -2.57 -0.59
N ASN A 95 18.96 -1.35 -0.69
CA ASN A 95 18.72 -0.28 0.26
C ASN A 95 17.96 0.85 -0.43
N TYR A 96 17.53 1.85 0.36
CA TYR A 96 17.01 3.10 -0.18
C TYR A 96 18.17 4.07 -0.41
N ASP A 97 19.02 3.70 -1.38
CA ASP A 97 20.20 4.43 -1.83
C ASP A 97 20.42 4.18 -3.33
N LYS A 98 21.43 4.80 -3.92
CA LYS A 98 21.84 4.56 -5.31
C LYS A 98 23.20 3.87 -5.42
N SER A 99 23.48 2.96 -4.48
CA SER A 99 24.65 2.11 -4.54
C SER A 99 24.60 1.12 -5.72
N GLU A 100 25.76 0.61 -6.09
CA GLU A 100 25.88 -0.40 -7.17
C GLU A 100 25.05 -1.66 -6.86
N ASP A 101 25.03 -2.11 -5.60
CA ASP A 101 24.21 -3.24 -5.15
C ASP A 101 22.71 -2.97 -5.39
N THR A 102 22.24 -1.77 -5.04
CA THR A 102 20.84 -1.36 -5.24
C THR A 102 20.50 -1.31 -6.72
N ILE A 103 21.34 -0.69 -7.56
CA ILE A 103 21.13 -0.63 -9.02
C ILE A 103 21.06 -2.05 -9.60
N LYS A 104 22.03 -2.92 -9.28
CA LYS A 104 22.05 -4.33 -9.72
C LYS A 104 20.81 -5.10 -9.27
N SER A 105 20.29 -4.81 -8.07
CA SER A 105 19.07 -5.46 -7.57
C SER A 105 17.83 -5.14 -8.41
N LEU A 106 17.85 -4.03 -9.15
CA LEU A 106 16.77 -3.55 -10.00
C LEU A 106 16.98 -3.83 -11.49
N GLU A 107 18.16 -4.30 -11.92
CA GLU A 107 18.44 -4.61 -13.32
C GLU A 107 17.46 -5.62 -13.91
N GLY A 108 16.91 -5.26 -15.08
CA GLY A 108 15.95 -6.07 -15.81
C GLY A 108 14.56 -6.14 -15.16
N ILE A 109 14.26 -5.30 -14.18
CA ILE A 109 12.93 -5.11 -13.61
C ILE A 109 12.16 -4.11 -14.44
N ASP A 110 10.93 -4.44 -14.81
CA ASP A 110 10.03 -3.56 -15.55
C ASP A 110 9.15 -2.75 -14.58
N VAL A 111 8.66 -3.39 -13.50
CA VAL A 111 7.72 -2.82 -12.50
C VAL A 111 8.28 -2.97 -11.09
N LEU A 112 8.33 -1.89 -10.36
CA LEU A 112 8.79 -1.83 -8.97
C LEU A 112 7.63 -1.50 -8.03
N PHE A 113 7.28 -2.40 -7.12
CA PHE A 113 6.46 -2.04 -5.96
C PHE A 113 7.37 -1.50 -4.86
N MET A 114 7.28 -0.20 -4.63
CA MET A 114 8.05 0.55 -3.65
C MET A 114 7.20 0.81 -2.40
N VAL A 115 7.46 0.05 -1.34
CA VAL A 115 6.94 0.37 0.00
C VAL A 115 7.70 1.59 0.53
N SER A 116 7.04 2.55 1.11
CA SER A 116 7.72 3.72 1.69
C SER A 116 8.77 3.33 2.73
N GLY A 117 9.91 4.02 2.72
CA GLY A 117 11.01 3.77 3.65
C GLY A 117 10.63 4.07 5.11
N SER A 118 11.39 3.51 6.05
CA SER A 118 11.23 3.80 7.47
C SER A 118 11.35 5.30 7.74
N GLU A 119 10.59 5.78 8.69
CA GLU A 119 10.58 7.18 9.13
C GLU A 119 11.93 7.58 9.69
N ASN A 120 12.51 8.63 9.16
CA ASN A 120 13.76 9.26 9.61
C ASN A 120 13.94 10.60 8.89
N PRO A 121 14.82 11.51 9.41
CA PRO A 121 15.03 12.84 8.82
C PRO A 121 15.53 12.83 7.36
N ASN A 122 16.19 11.75 6.93
CA ASN A 122 16.74 11.61 5.58
C ASN A 122 15.81 10.86 4.62
N ARG A 123 14.59 10.54 5.04
CA ARG A 123 13.65 9.67 4.30
C ARG A 123 13.39 10.14 2.87
N ILE A 124 13.17 11.44 2.67
CA ILE A 124 12.94 12.00 1.33
C ILE A 124 14.17 11.79 0.44
N GLN A 125 15.38 12.05 0.96
CA GLN A 125 16.61 11.84 0.19
C GLN A 125 16.83 10.36 -0.13
N GLN A 126 16.56 9.46 0.81
CA GLN A 126 16.62 8.02 0.60
C GLN A 126 15.65 7.56 -0.49
N HIS A 127 14.41 8.09 -0.50
CA HIS A 127 13.46 7.80 -1.56
C HIS A 127 13.96 8.28 -2.93
N LYS A 128 14.49 9.52 -3.01
CA LYS A 128 15.05 10.08 -4.25
C LYS A 128 16.22 9.23 -4.76
N ASP A 129 17.16 8.89 -3.91
CA ASP A 129 18.31 8.06 -4.28
C ASP A 129 17.88 6.68 -4.80
N PHE A 130 16.85 6.06 -4.20
CA PHE A 130 16.33 4.79 -4.66
C PHE A 130 15.57 4.91 -6.00
N ILE A 131 14.83 5.99 -6.21
CA ILE A 131 14.17 6.30 -7.49
C ILE A 131 15.21 6.55 -8.57
N ASP A 132 16.31 7.25 -8.27
CA ASP A 132 17.46 7.42 -9.18
C ASP A 132 18.06 6.05 -9.56
N ALA A 133 18.26 5.15 -8.58
CA ALA A 133 18.74 3.80 -8.84
C ALA A 133 17.77 3.01 -9.75
N ALA A 134 16.46 3.17 -9.55
CA ALA A 134 15.44 2.56 -10.41
C ALA A 134 15.51 3.12 -11.85
N LYS A 135 15.75 4.42 -12.01
CA LYS A 135 15.95 5.07 -13.32
C LYS A 135 17.21 4.55 -14.01
N MET A 136 18.31 4.45 -13.28
CA MET A 136 19.57 3.89 -13.80
C MET A 136 19.42 2.44 -14.24
N ALA A 137 18.65 1.64 -13.52
CA ALA A 137 18.31 0.26 -13.84
C ALA A 137 17.24 0.10 -14.94
N LYS A 138 16.69 1.22 -15.45
CA LYS A 138 15.66 1.28 -16.50
C LYS A 138 14.32 0.66 -16.10
N VAL A 139 13.96 0.74 -14.82
CA VAL A 139 12.59 0.45 -14.37
C VAL A 139 11.64 1.41 -15.08
N SER A 140 10.52 0.91 -15.58
CA SER A 140 9.57 1.72 -16.35
C SER A 140 8.37 2.21 -15.54
N HIS A 141 7.97 1.44 -14.51
CA HIS A 141 6.77 1.72 -13.73
C HIS A 141 7.05 1.55 -12.23
N ILE A 142 6.72 2.58 -11.45
CA ILE A 142 6.79 2.54 -9.98
C ILE A 142 5.37 2.53 -9.41
N ILE A 143 5.03 1.46 -8.70
CA ILE A 143 3.84 1.37 -7.86
C ILE A 143 4.29 1.78 -6.46
N TYR A 144 3.90 2.96 -6.00
CA TYR A 144 4.39 3.53 -4.74
C TYR A 144 3.30 3.50 -3.66
N LEU A 145 3.64 2.91 -2.51
CA LEU A 145 2.79 2.96 -1.32
C LEU A 145 2.92 4.35 -0.70
N SER A 146 1.98 5.18 -1.01
CA SER A 146 1.86 6.58 -0.60
C SER A 146 0.89 6.72 0.58
N PHE A 147 0.47 7.95 0.89
CA PHE A 147 -0.41 8.24 2.00
C PHE A 147 -1.64 9.05 1.56
N TYR A 148 -2.79 8.78 2.19
CA TYR A 148 -4.05 9.46 1.91
C TYR A 148 -3.93 10.97 2.12
N ASN A 149 -4.47 11.74 1.17
CA ASN A 149 -4.37 13.20 1.17
C ASN A 149 -2.93 13.77 1.24
N ALA A 150 -1.93 12.99 0.77
CA ALA A 150 -0.56 13.50 0.66
C ALA A 150 -0.54 14.82 -0.13
N SER A 151 -0.03 15.87 0.50
CA SER A 151 0.10 17.20 -0.08
C SER A 151 1.29 17.95 0.53
N LYS A 152 1.78 18.98 -0.16
CA LYS A 152 2.89 19.83 0.32
C LYS A 152 2.58 20.46 1.69
N ASN A 153 1.32 20.77 1.95
CA ASN A 153 0.90 21.49 3.14
C ASN A 153 0.09 20.62 4.12
N SER A 154 0.16 19.28 3.99
CA SER A 154 -0.54 18.39 4.91
C SER A 154 -0.17 18.68 6.36
N VAL A 155 -1.15 18.65 7.25
CA VAL A 155 -0.92 18.74 8.70
C VAL A 155 -0.10 17.58 9.19
N PHE A 156 -0.41 16.36 8.70
CA PHE A 156 0.41 15.18 8.99
C PHE A 156 1.77 15.31 8.32
N THR A 157 2.82 15.43 9.16
CA THR A 157 4.18 15.75 8.66
C THR A 157 4.69 14.73 7.66
N LEU A 158 4.47 13.44 7.91
CA LEU A 158 4.94 12.35 7.03
C LEU A 158 4.19 12.28 5.70
N ALA A 159 2.96 12.80 5.60
CA ALA A 159 2.25 12.92 4.34
C ALA A 159 2.95 13.87 3.35
N ARG A 160 3.72 14.84 3.86
CA ARG A 160 4.56 15.74 3.04
C ARG A 160 5.70 14.98 2.35
N ASP A 161 6.28 13.99 3.03
CA ASP A 161 7.32 13.11 2.45
C ASP A 161 6.75 12.27 1.32
N HIS A 162 5.53 11.75 1.51
CA HIS A 162 4.82 10.99 0.48
C HIS A 162 4.55 11.86 -0.75
N PHE A 163 4.05 13.08 -0.55
CA PHE A 163 3.83 14.03 -1.63
C PHE A 163 5.12 14.34 -2.38
N ALA A 164 6.20 14.66 -1.67
CA ALA A 164 7.50 14.94 -2.29
C ALA A 164 8.04 13.75 -3.09
N THR A 165 7.78 12.53 -2.63
CA THR A 165 8.15 11.29 -3.33
C THR A 165 7.32 11.08 -4.59
N GLU A 166 6.00 11.30 -4.53
CA GLU A 166 5.11 11.22 -5.69
C GLU A 166 5.53 12.20 -6.79
N GLU A 167 5.81 13.45 -6.41
CA GLU A 167 6.26 14.47 -7.36
C GLU A 167 7.61 14.08 -7.98
N TYR A 168 8.55 13.58 -7.18
CA TYR A 168 9.85 13.15 -7.70
C TYR A 168 9.73 11.96 -8.68
N ILE A 169 8.81 11.03 -8.45
CA ILE A 169 8.52 9.93 -9.39
C ILE A 169 8.00 10.50 -10.72
N LYS A 170 7.07 11.46 -10.68
CA LYS A 170 6.52 12.11 -11.88
C LYS A 170 7.59 12.92 -12.64
N GLU A 171 8.39 13.73 -11.93
CA GLU A 171 9.47 14.53 -12.49
C GLU A 171 10.55 13.69 -13.20
N ASN A 172 10.65 12.42 -12.86
CA ASN A 172 11.58 11.48 -13.49
C ASN A 172 10.97 10.64 -14.62
N ASP A 173 9.77 10.99 -15.11
CA ASP A 173 9.07 10.38 -16.24
C ASP A 173 8.74 8.89 -16.07
N PHE A 174 8.63 8.40 -14.85
CA PHE A 174 8.12 7.04 -14.63
C PHE A 174 6.62 6.97 -14.89
N LYS A 175 6.17 5.84 -15.46
CA LYS A 175 4.80 5.42 -15.24
C LYS A 175 4.62 5.18 -13.75
N TYR A 176 3.49 5.60 -13.20
CA TYR A 176 3.27 5.48 -11.76
C TYR A 176 1.90 4.88 -11.43
N THR A 177 1.81 4.27 -10.27
CA THR A 177 0.55 3.99 -9.57
C THR A 177 0.76 4.36 -8.11
N PHE A 178 0.06 5.39 -7.64
CA PHE A 178 0.13 5.79 -6.24
C PHE A 178 -1.01 5.13 -5.47
N LEU A 179 -0.65 4.38 -4.44
CA LEU A 179 -1.59 3.74 -3.53
C LEU A 179 -1.55 4.53 -2.22
N ARG A 180 -2.48 5.47 -2.09
CA ARG A 180 -2.57 6.37 -0.95
C ARG A 180 -3.38 5.72 0.16
N ASP A 181 -2.72 4.95 1.03
CA ASP A 181 -3.37 4.35 2.18
C ASP A 181 -3.60 5.35 3.31
N ASN A 182 -4.72 5.17 4.03
CA ASN A 182 -5.00 5.91 5.24
C ASN A 182 -4.36 5.20 6.44
N PHE A 183 -4.47 5.75 7.63
CA PHE A 183 -3.99 5.11 8.85
C PHE A 183 -4.53 3.68 8.97
N TYR A 184 -3.65 2.78 9.36
CA TYR A 184 -4.01 1.38 9.51
C TYR A 184 -4.84 1.13 10.77
N ALA A 185 -5.88 0.30 10.63
CA ALA A 185 -6.73 -0.13 11.75
C ALA A 185 -5.92 -0.76 12.88
N ASP A 186 -4.90 -1.57 12.55
CA ASP A 186 -4.05 -2.24 13.53
C ASP A 186 -3.24 -1.26 14.39
N PHE A 187 -2.92 -0.05 13.90
CA PHE A 187 -2.28 0.98 14.70
C PHE A 187 -3.15 1.36 15.92
N PHE A 188 -4.39 1.75 15.68
CA PHE A 188 -5.30 2.14 16.77
C PHE A 188 -5.71 0.96 17.65
N VAL A 189 -5.93 -0.22 17.04
CA VAL A 189 -6.26 -1.44 17.77
C VAL A 189 -5.14 -1.87 18.71
N ASN A 190 -3.88 -1.73 18.29
CA ASN A 190 -2.74 -2.02 19.17
C ASN A 190 -2.66 -1.06 20.35
N LEU A 191 -2.90 0.25 20.15
CA LEU A 191 -3.00 1.20 21.26
C LEU A 191 -4.10 0.78 22.26
N CYS A 192 -5.28 0.43 21.75
CA CYS A 192 -6.38 -0.05 22.59
C CYS A 192 -6.01 -1.31 23.38
N ARG A 193 -5.30 -2.25 22.77
CA ARG A 193 -4.92 -3.53 23.37
C ARG A 193 -3.83 -3.37 24.42
N GLU A 194 -2.79 -2.60 24.09
CA GLU A 194 -1.57 -2.47 24.90
C GLU A 194 -1.76 -1.47 26.05
N TYR A 195 -2.37 -0.32 25.77
CA TYR A 195 -2.48 0.77 26.75
C TYR A 195 -3.88 0.88 27.38
N GLY A 196 -4.92 0.26 26.77
CA GLY A 196 -6.31 0.44 27.21
C GLY A 196 -6.87 1.82 26.93
N GLU A 197 -6.17 2.62 26.13
CA GLU A 197 -6.58 3.99 25.80
C GLU A 197 -5.98 4.45 24.47
N ILE A 198 -6.60 5.46 23.84
CA ILE A 198 -6.02 6.27 22.77
C ILE A 198 -5.93 7.70 23.31
N LYS A 199 -4.74 8.32 23.21
CA LYS A 199 -4.49 9.71 23.61
C LYS A 199 -4.08 10.55 22.41
N GLY A 200 -4.65 11.74 22.28
CA GLY A 200 -4.23 12.71 21.27
C GLY A 200 -5.27 13.77 20.95
N PRO A 201 -4.85 14.86 20.29
CA PRO A 201 -5.68 16.03 20.01
C PRO A 201 -6.50 15.84 18.72
N ALA A 202 -7.28 14.75 18.61
CA ALA A 202 -8.12 14.51 17.45
C ALA A 202 -9.54 15.12 17.58
N GLY A 203 -9.96 15.53 18.80
CA GLY A 203 -11.28 16.06 19.04
C GLY A 203 -12.38 15.09 18.56
N ASN A 204 -13.30 15.64 17.75
CA ASN A 204 -14.34 14.88 17.05
C ASN A 204 -13.99 14.63 15.58
N GLY A 205 -12.74 14.82 15.19
CA GLY A 205 -12.28 14.51 13.83
C GLY A 205 -12.44 13.02 13.50
N LYS A 206 -12.61 12.75 12.22
CA LYS A 206 -12.87 11.38 11.72
C LYS A 206 -11.69 10.87 10.90
N VAL A 207 -11.52 9.57 10.91
CA VAL A 207 -10.55 8.86 10.10
C VAL A 207 -11.19 7.63 9.45
N SER A 208 -10.88 7.39 8.18
CA SER A 208 -11.32 6.19 7.46
C SER A 208 -10.20 5.15 7.50
N VAL A 209 -10.02 4.54 8.69
CA VAL A 209 -8.95 3.54 8.91
C VAL A 209 -9.06 2.38 7.93
N VAL A 210 -7.93 1.96 7.38
CA VAL A 210 -7.85 0.88 6.41
C VAL A 210 -7.19 -0.36 7.00
N VAL A 211 -7.64 -1.54 6.58
CA VAL A 211 -7.04 -2.81 7.00
C VAL A 211 -5.86 -3.15 6.09
N ARG A 212 -4.73 -3.49 6.70
CA ARG A 212 -3.48 -3.78 6.00
C ARG A 212 -3.58 -4.95 5.01
N SER A 213 -4.42 -5.94 5.31
CA SER A 213 -4.70 -7.05 4.38
C SER A 213 -5.38 -6.57 3.10
N ASP A 214 -6.35 -5.64 3.19
CA ASP A 214 -7.02 -5.08 2.02
C ASP A 214 -6.04 -4.36 1.11
N VAL A 215 -5.17 -3.51 1.67
CA VAL A 215 -4.13 -2.83 0.91
C VAL A 215 -3.18 -3.83 0.24
N SER A 216 -2.79 -4.89 0.97
CA SER A 216 -1.91 -5.93 0.42
C SER A 216 -2.56 -6.71 -0.72
N GLU A 217 -3.87 -7.02 -0.62
CA GLU A 217 -4.63 -7.68 -1.68
C GLU A 217 -4.77 -6.77 -2.91
N VAL A 218 -5.03 -5.47 -2.70
CA VAL A 218 -5.06 -4.48 -3.79
C VAL A 218 -3.73 -4.46 -4.53
N VAL A 219 -2.61 -4.37 -3.80
CA VAL A 219 -1.28 -4.39 -4.43
C VAL A 219 -1.07 -5.66 -5.23
N ALA A 220 -1.33 -6.83 -4.64
CA ALA A 220 -1.17 -8.11 -5.34
C ALA A 220 -2.04 -8.19 -6.59
N LYS A 221 -3.27 -7.64 -6.54
CA LYS A 221 -4.19 -7.60 -7.68
C LYS A 221 -3.72 -6.66 -8.78
N ILE A 222 -3.16 -5.51 -8.43
CA ILE A 222 -2.55 -4.56 -9.36
C ILE A 222 -1.34 -5.19 -10.06
N LEU A 223 -0.51 -5.93 -9.32
CA LEU A 223 0.67 -6.62 -9.86
C LEU A 223 0.33 -7.77 -10.83
N GLU A 224 -0.92 -8.23 -10.90
CA GLU A 224 -1.36 -9.17 -11.94
C GLU A 224 -1.38 -8.54 -13.35
N ASN A 225 -1.74 -7.24 -13.46
CA ASN A 225 -1.80 -6.47 -14.69
C ASN A 225 -1.45 -5.01 -14.41
N PRO A 226 -0.18 -4.68 -14.14
CA PRO A 226 0.21 -3.35 -13.69
C PRO A 226 -0.03 -2.26 -14.74
N GLU A 227 -0.01 -2.60 -16.02
CA GLU A 227 -0.28 -1.68 -17.13
C GLU A 227 -1.70 -1.09 -17.10
N LYS A 228 -2.67 -1.78 -16.55
CA LYS A 228 -4.05 -1.28 -16.38
C LYS A 228 -4.12 -0.08 -15.43
N TRP A 229 -3.14 0.07 -14.55
CA TRP A 229 -3.15 1.02 -13.46
C TRP A 229 -2.11 2.14 -13.62
N GLU A 230 -1.48 2.23 -14.80
CA GLU A 230 -0.49 3.27 -15.10
C GLU A 230 -1.09 4.66 -14.95
N ASN A 231 -0.32 5.56 -14.36
CA ASN A 231 -0.64 6.98 -14.15
C ASN A 231 -1.95 7.22 -13.36
N GLN A 232 -2.25 6.32 -12.43
CA GLN A 232 -3.40 6.44 -11.54
C GLN A 232 -2.97 6.65 -10.09
N THR A 233 -3.82 7.37 -9.36
CA THR A 233 -3.76 7.49 -7.89
C THR A 233 -5.02 6.85 -7.33
N LEU A 234 -4.85 5.89 -6.43
CA LEU A 234 -5.93 5.14 -5.79
C LEU A 234 -5.88 5.40 -4.28
N ASN A 235 -7.03 5.77 -3.70
CA ASN A 235 -7.16 6.05 -2.28
C ASN A 235 -7.64 4.80 -1.53
N MET A 236 -6.78 4.28 -0.64
CA MET A 236 -7.05 3.08 0.15
C MET A 236 -7.63 3.49 1.50
N THR A 237 -8.94 3.52 1.60
CA THR A 237 -9.67 3.84 2.85
C THR A 237 -10.51 2.66 3.28
N GLY A 238 -10.83 2.58 4.58
CA GLY A 238 -11.89 1.72 5.07
C GLY A 238 -13.27 2.20 4.60
N PRO A 239 -14.33 1.42 4.90
CA PRO A 239 -15.67 1.69 4.42
C PRO A 239 -16.45 2.66 5.32
N GLU A 240 -15.84 3.19 6.37
CA GLU A 240 -16.48 4.00 7.40
C GLU A 240 -15.55 5.09 7.92
N GLU A 241 -16.13 6.23 8.30
CA GLU A 241 -15.44 7.35 8.93
C GLU A 241 -15.70 7.29 10.44
N LEU A 242 -14.68 7.05 11.23
CA LEU A 242 -14.76 6.85 12.66
C LEU A 242 -14.05 7.95 13.42
N THR A 243 -14.68 8.48 14.47
CA THR A 243 -14.02 9.26 15.52
C THR A 243 -13.20 8.35 16.43
N MET A 244 -12.28 8.91 17.20
CA MET A 244 -11.53 8.14 18.20
C MET A 244 -12.46 7.50 19.25
N ASN A 245 -13.56 8.19 19.63
CA ASN A 245 -14.57 7.65 20.54
C ASN A 245 -15.28 6.40 19.95
N GLU A 246 -15.60 6.39 18.66
CA GLU A 246 -16.19 5.24 17.99
C GLU A 246 -15.20 4.08 17.88
N ILE A 247 -13.93 4.37 17.58
CA ILE A 247 -12.86 3.34 17.53
C ILE A 247 -12.72 2.65 18.90
N VAL A 248 -12.59 3.42 20.00
CA VAL A 248 -12.43 2.82 21.33
C VAL A 248 -13.67 2.10 21.79
N LYS A 249 -14.88 2.54 21.39
CA LYS A 249 -16.13 1.83 21.65
C LYS A 249 -16.13 0.46 20.99
N ILE A 250 -15.87 0.38 19.70
CA ILE A 250 -15.79 -0.87 18.94
C ILE A 250 -14.72 -1.80 19.54
N ALA A 251 -13.55 -1.26 19.89
CA ALA A 251 -12.48 -2.02 20.52
C ALA A 251 -12.87 -2.51 21.93
N SER A 252 -13.56 -1.69 22.72
CA SER A 252 -14.06 -2.07 24.05
C SER A 252 -15.03 -3.24 23.99
N GLU A 253 -15.97 -3.20 23.05
CA GLU A 253 -16.93 -4.29 22.82
C GLU A 253 -16.22 -5.59 22.42
N HIS A 254 -15.20 -5.51 21.58
CA HIS A 254 -14.43 -6.68 21.15
C HIS A 254 -13.58 -7.28 22.28
N PHE A 255 -12.83 -6.43 23.01
CA PHE A 255 -11.92 -6.91 24.07
C PHE A 255 -12.61 -7.19 25.40
N GLY A 256 -13.90 -6.86 25.56
CA GLY A 256 -14.66 -7.04 26.79
C GLY A 256 -14.11 -6.22 27.97
N LYS A 257 -13.46 -5.09 27.70
CA LYS A 257 -12.90 -4.16 28.71
C LYS A 257 -13.14 -2.71 28.31
N GLU A 258 -13.23 -1.84 29.32
CA GLU A 258 -13.34 -0.40 29.06
C GLU A 258 -12.04 0.12 28.45
N ILE A 259 -12.15 0.77 27.29
CA ILE A 259 -11.05 1.47 26.58
C ILE A 259 -11.50 2.92 26.38
N LYS A 260 -10.61 3.88 26.65
CA LYS A 260 -10.95 5.29 26.64
C LYS A 260 -10.23 6.06 25.55
N TYR A 261 -10.89 7.06 25.00
CA TYR A 261 -10.24 8.11 24.26
C TYR A 261 -10.01 9.31 25.16
N ILE A 262 -8.77 9.78 25.26
CA ILE A 262 -8.37 10.96 26.00
C ILE A 262 -8.04 12.05 25.00
N ASN A 263 -8.94 13.02 24.87
CA ASN A 263 -8.71 14.17 24.00
C ASN A 263 -7.76 15.15 24.69
N GLU A 264 -6.51 15.17 24.26
CA GLU A 264 -5.49 16.10 24.74
C GLU A 264 -5.55 17.43 23.99
N THR A 265 -5.04 18.50 24.59
CA THR A 265 -4.61 19.68 23.82
C THR A 265 -3.32 19.31 23.06
N VAL A 266 -2.89 20.16 22.12
CA VAL A 266 -1.63 19.96 21.40
C VAL A 266 -0.44 19.97 22.37
N GLU A 267 -0.44 20.88 23.33
CA GLU A 267 0.61 21.02 24.36
C GLU A 267 0.68 19.78 25.26
N GLU A 268 -0.48 19.30 25.74
CA GLU A 268 -0.56 18.07 26.54
C GLU A 268 -0.09 16.86 25.73
N ALA A 269 -0.38 16.82 24.43
CA ALA A 269 0.06 15.74 23.56
C ALA A 269 1.58 15.68 23.38
N TYR A 270 2.26 16.82 23.29
CA TYR A 270 3.72 16.86 23.29
C TYR A 270 4.27 16.43 24.66
N GLU A 271 3.67 16.89 25.76
CA GLU A 271 4.14 16.57 27.11
C GLU A 271 3.98 15.08 27.44
N SER A 272 2.82 14.51 27.14
CA SER A 272 2.53 13.09 27.40
C SER A 272 3.47 12.13 26.67
N ARG A 273 4.02 12.55 25.52
CA ARG A 273 4.91 11.72 24.70
C ARG A 273 6.37 11.77 25.13
N LYS A 274 6.75 12.69 26.04
CA LYS A 274 8.13 12.78 26.58
C LYS A 274 8.55 11.57 27.41
N ILE A 275 7.64 10.70 27.78
CA ILE A 275 7.97 9.40 28.39
C ILE A 275 8.79 8.52 27.45
N TRP A 276 8.67 8.72 26.13
CA TRP A 276 9.51 8.06 25.13
C TRP A 276 10.65 9.01 24.74
N LYS A 277 11.89 8.52 24.80
CA LYS A 277 13.03 9.29 24.30
C LYS A 277 12.98 9.30 22.77
N ALA A 278 12.70 10.45 22.20
CA ALA A 278 12.57 10.66 20.78
C ALA A 278 13.15 12.02 20.36
N GLU A 279 13.40 12.22 19.10
CA GLU A 279 13.76 13.50 18.54
C GLU A 279 12.52 14.36 18.27
N GLN A 280 12.69 15.67 18.10
CA GLN A 280 11.56 16.60 17.91
C GLN A 280 10.67 16.21 16.71
N TRP A 281 11.28 15.81 15.59
CA TRP A 281 10.52 15.39 14.39
C TRP A 281 9.63 14.16 14.63
N GLU A 282 10.00 13.26 15.56
CA GLU A 282 9.19 12.11 15.95
C GLU A 282 7.96 12.55 16.74
N TYR A 283 8.16 13.45 17.74
CA TYR A 283 7.03 14.06 18.46
C TYR A 283 6.10 14.80 17.51
N ASP A 284 6.66 15.58 16.57
CA ASP A 284 5.87 16.30 15.56
C ASP A 284 5.05 15.32 14.70
N SER A 285 5.62 14.19 14.31
CA SER A 285 4.89 13.18 13.53
C SER A 285 3.77 12.54 14.34
N TRP A 286 4.04 12.17 15.60
CA TRP A 286 3.04 11.54 16.47
C TRP A 286 1.89 12.47 16.83
N VAL A 287 2.17 13.74 17.12
CA VAL A 287 1.13 14.74 17.42
C VAL A 287 0.36 15.09 16.15
N SER A 288 1.06 15.25 15.02
CA SER A 288 0.41 15.60 13.75
C SER A 288 -0.52 14.51 13.21
N THR A 289 -0.37 13.25 13.61
CA THR A 289 -1.33 12.18 13.35
C THR A 289 -2.74 12.58 13.79
N TYR A 290 -2.86 13.05 15.02
CA TYR A 290 -4.16 13.40 15.61
C TYR A 290 -4.64 14.77 15.17
N THR A 291 -3.76 15.75 15.04
CA THR A 291 -4.16 17.08 14.55
C THR A 291 -4.62 17.04 13.08
N ALA A 292 -4.07 16.17 12.25
CA ALA A 292 -4.56 15.93 10.89
C ALA A 292 -5.97 15.32 10.89
N ILE A 293 -6.25 14.40 11.82
CA ILE A 293 -7.60 13.85 12.02
C ILE A 293 -8.56 14.95 12.47
N ALA A 294 -8.15 15.78 13.46
CA ALA A 294 -8.95 16.92 13.91
C ALA A 294 -9.30 17.91 12.80
N LYS A 295 -8.38 18.10 11.84
CA LYS A 295 -8.57 18.99 10.67
C LYS A 295 -9.37 18.34 9.53
N GLY A 296 -9.77 17.06 9.65
CA GLY A 296 -10.52 16.34 8.64
C GLY A 296 -9.69 15.85 7.46
N GLU A 297 -8.35 15.93 7.53
CA GLU A 297 -7.50 15.45 6.43
C GLU A 297 -7.56 13.93 6.24
N GLN A 298 -8.03 13.21 7.25
CA GLN A 298 -8.08 11.74 7.24
C GLN A 298 -9.49 11.17 7.09
N SER A 299 -10.48 12.06 6.90
CA SER A 299 -11.87 11.69 6.59
C SER A 299 -12.07 11.52 5.07
N GLY A 300 -13.17 10.90 4.71
CA GLY A 300 -13.53 10.59 3.32
C GLY A 300 -13.40 9.11 3.01
N ILE A 301 -14.40 8.58 2.29
CA ILE A 301 -14.48 7.17 1.88
C ILE A 301 -14.23 7.10 0.38
N SER A 302 -13.31 6.20 -0.02
CA SER A 302 -13.04 5.88 -1.42
C SER A 302 -13.62 4.51 -1.78
N CYS A 303 -14.04 4.35 -3.03
CA CYS A 303 -14.42 3.05 -3.60
C CYS A 303 -13.26 2.34 -4.31
N ASP A 304 -12.01 2.84 -4.23
CA ASP A 304 -10.91 2.29 -5.02
C ASP A 304 -10.53 0.86 -4.62
N ILE A 305 -10.67 0.49 -3.33
CA ILE A 305 -10.49 -0.91 -2.90
C ILE A 305 -11.54 -1.81 -3.58
N GLU A 306 -12.79 -1.39 -3.59
CA GLU A 306 -13.86 -2.14 -4.24
C GLU A 306 -13.66 -2.23 -5.76
N LYS A 307 -13.24 -1.13 -6.40
CA LYS A 307 -12.90 -1.09 -7.82
C LYS A 307 -11.82 -2.11 -8.21
N VAL A 308 -10.83 -2.32 -7.33
CA VAL A 308 -9.73 -3.25 -7.60
C VAL A 308 -10.08 -4.69 -7.23
N LEU A 309 -10.71 -4.90 -6.07
CA LEU A 309 -10.94 -6.23 -5.48
C LEU A 309 -12.29 -6.84 -5.85
N GLY A 310 -13.28 -6.02 -6.31
CA GLY A 310 -14.65 -6.46 -6.54
C GLY A 310 -15.41 -6.76 -5.24
N ARG A 311 -14.90 -6.31 -4.10
CA ARG A 311 -15.56 -6.36 -2.80
C ARG A 311 -15.31 -5.07 -2.03
N ARG A 312 -16.21 -4.72 -1.12
CA ARG A 312 -15.99 -3.56 -0.23
C ARG A 312 -14.75 -3.75 0.66
N ALA A 313 -14.21 -2.65 1.13
CA ALA A 313 -13.16 -2.65 2.13
C ALA A 313 -13.67 -3.26 3.46
N THR A 314 -12.78 -3.85 4.22
CA THR A 314 -13.07 -4.47 5.52
C THR A 314 -13.28 -3.38 6.59
N SER A 315 -14.39 -3.44 7.33
CA SER A 315 -14.68 -2.54 8.44
C SER A 315 -13.81 -2.84 9.66
N LEU A 316 -13.71 -1.89 10.61
CA LEU A 316 -12.98 -2.10 11.85
C LEU A 316 -13.57 -3.26 12.67
N SER A 317 -14.90 -3.36 12.72
CA SER A 317 -15.59 -4.47 13.43
C SER A 317 -15.32 -5.83 12.77
N GLU A 318 -15.28 -5.91 11.44
CA GLU A 318 -14.94 -7.15 10.73
C GLU A 318 -13.46 -7.51 10.92
N TYR A 319 -12.56 -6.53 10.90
CA TYR A 319 -11.15 -6.75 11.19
C TYR A 319 -10.94 -7.35 12.57
N LEU A 320 -11.55 -6.77 13.59
CA LEU A 320 -11.43 -7.26 14.97
C LEU A 320 -11.97 -8.69 15.13
N LYS A 321 -13.07 -9.04 14.48
CA LYS A 321 -13.63 -10.42 14.54
C LYS A 321 -12.69 -11.48 13.96
N ASN A 322 -11.71 -11.09 13.15
CA ASN A 322 -10.77 -11.98 12.48
C ASN A 322 -9.36 -11.95 13.10
N LEU A 323 -9.18 -11.24 14.23
CA LEU A 323 -7.96 -11.26 15.03
C LEU A 323 -7.89 -12.48 15.94
#